data_e9be7440ad93bee7e0bafedad399f20c
#
_entry.id   e9be7440ad93bee7e0bafedad399f20c
#
_cell.length_a   1.000
_cell.length_b   1.000
_cell.length_c   1.000
_cell.angle_alpha   90.00
_cell.angle_beta   90.00
_cell.angle_gamma   90.00
#
_symmetry.space_group_name_H-M   'P 1'
#
loop_
_entity.id
_entity.type
_entity.pdbx_description
1 polymer ?
#
loop_
_entity_poly.entity_id
_entity_poly.type
_entity_poly.pdbx_seq_one_letter_code
_entity_poly.pdbx_strand_id
1 'polypeptide(L)'
;MDLKALYQKYAFLFRPLLYAKNRLLSLRIRGGSGNRVLGIDRCLMRRCRITFAGTGNTVEIGDMSTLQSVQITVCGSHNHVVLGDRVSLLGCTFSIEDDNNEITVGSHTYIYNGTELAAIEGTKITLGADCPMPLI
;
A
#
# COMPACT_ATOMS: atom_id res chain seq x y z
N MET A 1 -4.75 -1.68 27.92
CA MET A 1 -3.86 -0.67 27.30
C MET A 1 -4.16 -0.59 25.82
N ASP A 2 -4.34 0.61 25.30
CA ASP A 2 -4.62 0.80 23.89
C ASP A 2 -3.38 0.49 23.05
N LEU A 3 -3.51 -0.41 22.09
CA LEU A 3 -2.41 -0.81 21.22
C LEU A 3 -1.87 0.38 20.40
N LYS A 4 -2.76 1.26 19.98
CA LYS A 4 -2.39 2.47 19.24
C LYS A 4 -1.54 3.41 20.10
N ALA A 5 -1.92 3.62 21.34
CA ALA A 5 -1.15 4.46 22.26
C ALA A 5 0.22 3.86 22.54
N LEU A 6 0.28 2.54 22.69
CA LEU A 6 1.54 1.83 22.86
C LEU A 6 2.44 1.99 21.64
N TYR A 7 1.87 1.83 20.44
CA TYR A 7 2.61 2.02 19.19
C TYR A 7 3.17 3.44 19.08
N GLN A 8 2.35 4.44 19.37
CA GLN A 8 2.79 5.84 19.28
C GLN A 8 3.91 6.15 20.28
N LYS A 9 3.82 5.59 21.49
CA LYS A 9 4.82 5.82 22.53
C LYS A 9 6.16 5.16 22.19
N TYR A 10 6.15 3.98 21.58
CA TYR A 10 7.34 3.20 21.31
C TYR A 10 7.60 3.01 19.82
N ALA A 11 7.09 3.91 18.98
CA ALA A 11 7.20 3.78 17.53
C ALA A 11 8.65 3.61 17.06
N PHE A 12 9.58 4.34 17.66
CA PHE A 12 10.99 4.25 17.28
C PHE A 12 11.61 2.87 17.58
N LEU A 13 11.01 2.10 18.51
CA LEU A 13 11.43 0.72 18.80
C LEU A 13 10.74 -0.28 17.90
N PHE A 14 9.45 -0.05 17.59
CA PHE A 14 8.67 -1.00 16.80
C PHE A 14 8.91 -0.88 15.29
N ARG A 15 9.25 0.32 14.81
CA ARG A 15 9.42 0.53 13.37
C ARG A 15 10.49 -0.36 12.73
N PRO A 16 11.69 -0.52 13.29
CA PRO A 16 12.66 -1.46 12.74
C PRO A 16 12.16 -2.90 12.76
N LEU A 17 11.43 -3.29 13.81
CA LEU A 17 10.86 -4.64 13.90
C LEU A 17 9.77 -4.86 12.88
N LEU A 18 8.88 -3.89 12.68
CA LEU A 18 7.83 -3.96 11.67
C LEU A 18 8.43 -3.99 10.27
N TYR A 19 9.45 -3.19 10.01
CA TYR A 19 10.14 -3.22 8.73
C TYR A 19 10.70 -4.61 8.43
N ALA A 20 11.43 -5.18 9.40
CA ALA A 20 12.03 -6.50 9.23
C ALA A 20 10.96 -7.58 9.03
N LYS A 21 9.92 -7.58 9.84
CA LYS A 21 8.82 -8.55 9.72
C LYS A 21 8.13 -8.42 8.37
N ASN A 22 7.74 -7.22 7.98
CA ASN A 22 7.03 -7.00 6.73
C ASN A 22 7.90 -7.34 5.53
N ARG A 23 9.14 -6.87 5.52
CA ARG A 23 10.04 -7.05 4.38
C ARG A 23 10.47 -8.50 4.19
N LEU A 24 10.70 -9.23 5.28
CA LEU A 24 11.20 -10.60 5.21
C LEU A 24 10.11 -11.65 5.15
N LEU A 25 8.98 -11.43 5.82
CA LEU A 25 7.97 -12.47 6.02
C LEU A 25 6.64 -12.19 5.32
N SER A 26 6.30 -10.93 5.07
CA SER A 26 4.93 -10.57 4.68
C SER A 26 4.83 -9.89 3.32
N LEU A 27 5.91 -9.34 2.80
CA LEU A 27 5.91 -8.58 1.56
C LEU A 27 6.96 -9.10 0.60
N ARG A 28 6.54 -9.39 -0.64
CA ARG A 28 7.45 -9.67 -1.73
C ARG A 28 7.47 -8.50 -2.69
N ILE A 29 8.68 -8.01 -2.98
CA ILE A 29 8.88 -6.95 -3.95
C ILE A 29 9.71 -7.51 -5.09
N ARG A 30 9.21 -7.37 -6.32
CA ARG A 30 9.93 -7.72 -7.54
C ARG A 30 10.13 -6.47 -8.37
N GLY A 31 11.31 -6.36 -8.99
CA GLY A 31 11.62 -5.21 -9.83
C GLY A 31 11.82 -3.93 -9.04
N GLY A 32 12.28 -4.02 -7.79
CA GLY A 32 12.40 -2.85 -6.91
C GLY A 32 13.49 -1.86 -7.29
N SER A 33 14.41 -2.22 -8.17
CA SER A 33 15.49 -1.32 -8.58
C SER A 33 14.93 -0.12 -9.34
N GLY A 34 15.28 1.08 -8.89
CA GLY A 34 14.76 2.31 -9.48
C GLY A 34 13.35 2.67 -9.05
N ASN A 35 12.76 1.91 -8.13
CA ASN A 35 11.42 2.15 -7.60
C ASN A 35 11.49 2.28 -6.08
N ARG A 36 10.47 2.88 -5.50
CA ARG A 36 10.44 3.16 -4.06
C ARG A 36 9.17 2.64 -3.42
N VAL A 37 9.31 1.98 -2.27
CA VAL A 37 8.19 1.59 -1.42
C VAL A 37 8.43 2.21 -0.05
N LEU A 38 7.55 3.11 0.36
CA LEU A 38 7.67 3.87 1.60
C LEU A 38 6.60 3.43 2.59
N GLY A 39 6.93 3.43 3.86
CA GLY A 39 5.97 3.14 4.94
C GLY A 39 5.92 1.69 5.38
N ILE A 40 6.82 0.82 4.91
CA ILE A 40 6.87 -0.58 5.32
C ILE A 40 7.10 -0.73 6.84
N ASP A 41 7.74 0.25 7.43
CA ASP A 41 8.06 0.26 8.86
C ASP A 41 6.92 0.78 9.73
N ARG A 42 5.78 1.16 9.15
CA ARG A 42 4.67 1.81 9.85
C ARG A 42 3.33 1.16 9.64
N CYS A 43 3.29 0.01 8.99
CA CYS A 43 2.04 -0.67 8.67
C CYS A 43 2.13 -2.16 9.00
N LEU A 44 0.98 -2.82 9.04
CA LEU A 44 0.89 -4.26 9.20
C LEU A 44 0.58 -4.88 7.86
N MET A 45 1.43 -5.79 7.41
CA MET A 45 1.26 -6.46 6.12
C MET A 45 1.23 -7.97 6.30
N ARG A 46 0.46 -8.62 5.44
CA ARG A 46 0.37 -10.08 5.41
C ARG A 46 0.06 -10.54 3.98
N ARG A 47 0.92 -11.39 3.45
CA ARG A 47 0.74 -11.99 2.12
C ARG A 47 0.58 -10.94 1.01
N CYS A 48 1.42 -9.91 1.06
CA CYS A 48 1.38 -8.85 0.07
C CYS A 48 2.45 -9.03 -0.99
N ARG A 49 2.19 -8.52 -2.19
CA ARG A 49 3.14 -8.56 -3.30
C ARG A 49 3.10 -7.26 -4.05
N ILE A 50 4.27 -6.71 -4.31
CA ILE A 50 4.43 -5.53 -5.15
C ILE A 50 5.38 -5.91 -6.29
N THR A 51 4.94 -5.72 -7.52
CA THR A 51 5.73 -6.05 -8.71
C THR A 51 5.87 -4.81 -9.58
N PHE A 52 7.10 -4.47 -9.91
CA PHE A 52 7.40 -3.35 -10.80
C PHE A 52 8.01 -3.87 -12.09
N ALA A 53 7.52 -3.33 -13.21
CA ALA A 53 8.15 -3.48 -14.51
C ALA A 53 8.31 -2.06 -15.07
N GLY A 54 9.46 -1.45 -14.84
CA GLY A 54 9.74 -0.05 -15.14
C GLY A 54 10.43 0.61 -13.97
N THR A 55 10.60 1.93 -14.04
CA THR A 55 11.35 2.68 -13.04
C THR A 55 10.66 3.98 -12.67
N GLY A 56 11.12 4.61 -11.57
CA GLY A 56 10.58 5.86 -11.12
C GLY A 56 9.21 5.76 -10.47
N ASN A 57 8.77 4.55 -10.12
CA ASN A 57 7.48 4.32 -9.49
C ASN A 57 7.60 4.43 -7.97
N THR A 58 6.53 4.89 -7.33
CA THR A 58 6.49 5.04 -5.87
C THR A 58 5.21 4.43 -5.33
N VAL A 59 5.35 3.60 -4.31
CA VAL A 59 4.23 3.11 -3.49
C VAL A 59 4.45 3.64 -2.09
N GLU A 60 3.50 4.41 -1.59
CA GLU A 60 3.58 5.04 -0.29
C GLU A 60 2.44 4.55 0.58
N ILE A 61 2.77 4.01 1.75
CA ILE A 61 1.80 3.41 2.66
C ILE A 61 1.79 4.23 3.95
N GLY A 62 0.61 4.71 4.33
CA GLY A 62 0.45 5.55 5.50
C GLY A 62 0.58 4.79 6.82
N ASP A 63 0.60 5.55 7.90
CA ASP A 63 0.80 5.07 9.26
C ASP A 63 -0.39 4.24 9.73
N MET A 64 -0.13 3.15 10.46
CA MET A 64 -1.15 2.27 11.04
C MET A 64 -2.08 1.62 10.01
N SER A 65 -1.66 1.52 8.78
CA SER A 65 -2.43 0.84 7.74
C SER A 65 -2.26 -0.67 7.84
N THR A 66 -3.28 -1.41 7.41
CA THR A 66 -3.29 -2.87 7.43
C THR A 66 -3.54 -3.39 6.02
N LEU A 67 -2.63 -4.19 5.50
CA LEU A 67 -2.74 -4.77 4.17
C LEU A 67 -2.66 -6.29 4.28
N GLN A 68 -3.69 -6.97 3.78
CA GLN A 68 -3.72 -8.43 3.77
C GLN A 68 -4.10 -8.93 2.38
N SER A 69 -3.29 -9.82 1.83
CA SER A 69 -3.53 -10.41 0.52
C SER A 69 -3.69 -9.36 -0.58
N VAL A 70 -2.85 -8.33 -0.55
CA VAL A 70 -2.89 -7.22 -1.50
C VAL A 70 -1.80 -7.43 -2.55
N GLN A 71 -2.18 -7.25 -3.81
CA GLN A 71 -1.25 -7.29 -4.93
C GLN A 71 -1.23 -5.93 -5.62
N ILE A 72 -0.03 -5.40 -5.80
CA ILE A 72 0.17 -4.15 -6.55
C ILE A 72 1.11 -4.46 -7.70
N THR A 73 0.62 -4.30 -8.91
CA THR A 73 1.40 -4.54 -10.13
C THR A 73 1.51 -3.23 -10.91
N VAL A 74 2.72 -2.79 -11.15
CA VAL A 74 2.99 -1.54 -11.83
C VAL A 74 3.85 -1.84 -13.05
N CYS A 75 3.28 -1.65 -14.23
CA CYS A 75 3.98 -1.79 -15.51
C CYS A 75 4.08 -0.41 -16.15
N GLY A 76 5.29 0.14 -16.21
CA GLY A 76 5.54 1.47 -16.72
C GLY A 76 6.37 2.28 -15.75
N SER A 77 6.43 3.58 -15.96
CA SER A 77 7.30 4.47 -15.20
C SER A 77 6.57 5.69 -14.66
N HIS A 78 7.11 6.24 -13.58
CA HIS A 78 6.58 7.45 -12.93
C HIS A 78 5.14 7.32 -12.47
N ASN A 79 4.77 6.13 -11.99
CA ASN A 79 3.46 5.88 -11.42
C ASN A 79 3.52 6.02 -9.89
N HIS A 80 2.42 6.43 -9.30
CA HIS A 80 2.32 6.63 -7.85
C HIS A 80 1.11 5.91 -7.28
N VAL A 81 1.33 5.17 -6.20
CA VAL A 81 0.25 4.63 -5.37
C VAL A 81 0.43 5.21 -3.98
N VAL A 82 -0.56 5.91 -3.49
CA VAL A 82 -0.51 6.54 -2.17
C VAL A 82 -1.67 6.04 -1.33
N LEU A 83 -1.35 5.38 -0.24
CA LEU A 83 -2.34 4.92 0.74
C LEU A 83 -2.23 5.82 1.96
N GLY A 84 -3.36 6.37 2.39
CA GLY A 84 -3.41 7.23 3.56
C GLY A 84 -3.18 6.47 4.86
N ASP A 85 -3.37 7.16 5.98
CA ASP A 85 -3.21 6.55 7.29
C ASP A 85 -4.42 5.68 7.63
N ARG A 86 -4.18 4.58 8.34
CA ARG A 86 -5.24 3.68 8.83
C ARG A 86 -6.14 3.14 7.73
N VAL A 87 -5.55 2.90 6.57
CA VAL A 87 -6.24 2.27 5.46
C VAL A 87 -6.21 0.77 5.68
N SER A 88 -7.35 0.11 5.48
CA SER A 88 -7.43 -1.36 5.58
C SER A 88 -7.76 -1.94 4.22
N LEU A 89 -6.85 -2.75 3.70
CA LEU A 89 -7.03 -3.43 2.42
C LEU A 89 -7.01 -4.94 2.65
N LEU A 90 -8.03 -5.62 2.12
CA LEU A 90 -8.15 -7.06 2.24
C LEU A 90 -8.53 -7.67 0.90
N GLY A 91 -7.61 -8.46 0.34
CA GLY A 91 -7.86 -9.17 -0.91
C GLY A 91 -8.02 -8.27 -2.13
N CYS A 92 -7.31 -7.14 -2.16
CA CYS A 92 -7.43 -6.14 -3.23
C CYS A 92 -6.29 -6.26 -4.22
N THR A 93 -6.53 -5.82 -5.45
CA THR A 93 -5.52 -5.77 -6.50
C THR A 93 -5.43 -4.37 -7.09
N PHE A 94 -4.23 -3.85 -7.19
CA PHE A 94 -3.96 -2.57 -7.85
C PHE A 94 -3.16 -2.89 -9.11
N SER A 95 -3.71 -2.50 -10.26
CA SER A 95 -3.08 -2.74 -11.56
C SER A 95 -2.83 -1.42 -12.24
N ILE A 96 -1.58 -1.15 -12.57
CA ILE A 96 -1.19 0.09 -13.24
C ILE A 96 -0.42 -0.27 -14.50
N GLU A 97 -0.87 0.29 -15.62
CA GLU A 97 -0.19 0.14 -16.91
C GLU A 97 0.12 1.51 -17.51
N ASP A 98 1.21 1.58 -18.24
CA ASP A 98 1.72 2.81 -18.83
C ASP A 98 2.28 3.78 -17.79
N ASP A 99 2.53 5.01 -18.20
CA ASP A 99 3.26 5.97 -17.39
C ASP A 99 2.34 7.02 -16.76
N ASN A 100 2.80 7.61 -15.68
CA ASN A 100 2.18 8.78 -15.04
C ASN A 100 0.77 8.54 -14.53
N ASN A 101 0.49 7.33 -14.07
CA ASN A 101 -0.78 7.03 -13.39
C ASN A 101 -0.64 7.30 -11.89
N GLU A 102 -1.77 7.55 -11.26
CA GLU A 102 -1.82 7.76 -9.81
C GLU A 102 -3.05 7.11 -9.22
N ILE A 103 -2.85 6.36 -8.14
CA ILE A 103 -3.94 5.83 -7.33
C ILE A 103 -3.73 6.35 -5.91
N THR A 104 -4.72 7.08 -5.40
CA THR A 104 -4.69 7.62 -4.05
C THR A 104 -5.89 7.12 -3.26
N VAL A 105 -5.62 6.54 -2.10
CA VAL A 105 -6.65 6.08 -1.17
C VAL A 105 -6.56 6.95 0.07
N GLY A 106 -7.63 7.67 0.40
CA GLY A 106 -7.67 8.56 1.56
C GLY A 106 -7.63 7.80 2.88
N SER A 107 -7.33 8.51 3.96
CA SER A 107 -7.18 7.92 5.29
C SER A 107 -8.49 7.31 5.78
N HIS A 108 -8.39 6.28 6.63
CA HIS A 108 -9.52 5.57 7.23
C HIS A 108 -10.45 4.90 6.21
N THR A 109 -9.92 4.51 5.07
CA THR A 109 -10.71 3.85 4.02
C THR A 109 -10.52 2.34 4.13
N TYR A 110 -11.61 1.59 3.96
CA TYR A 110 -11.61 0.13 4.00
C TYR A 110 -11.99 -0.41 2.64
N ILE A 111 -11.17 -1.26 2.06
CA ILE A 111 -11.43 -1.91 0.78
C ILE A 111 -11.34 -3.42 0.97
N TYR A 112 -12.37 -4.13 0.54
CA TYR A 112 -12.51 -5.56 0.80
C TYR A 112 -12.32 -6.43 -0.46
N ASN A 113 -12.38 -7.74 -0.24
CA ASN A 113 -12.10 -8.77 -1.22
C ASN A 113 -12.73 -8.54 -2.59
N GLY A 114 -11.95 -8.82 -3.61
CA GLY A 114 -12.41 -8.78 -5.00
C GLY A 114 -12.36 -7.40 -5.63
N THR A 115 -11.94 -6.38 -4.89
CA THR A 115 -11.83 -5.03 -5.45
C THR A 115 -10.54 -4.91 -6.26
N GLU A 116 -10.67 -4.39 -7.47
CA GLU A 116 -9.53 -4.08 -8.32
C GLU A 116 -9.56 -2.60 -8.69
N LEU A 117 -8.44 -1.92 -8.51
CA LEU A 117 -8.25 -0.55 -8.96
C LEU A 117 -7.24 -0.58 -10.10
N ALA A 118 -7.68 -0.20 -11.28
CA ALA A 118 -6.85 -0.23 -12.47
C ALA A 118 -6.70 1.17 -13.05
N ALA A 119 -5.48 1.60 -13.28
CA ALA A 119 -5.17 2.91 -13.86
C ALA A 119 -4.28 2.71 -15.09
N ILE A 120 -4.69 3.29 -16.20
CA ILE A 120 -4.05 3.13 -17.51
C ILE A 120 -3.96 4.50 -18.19
N GLU A 121 -2.90 4.72 -18.95
CA GLU A 121 -2.75 5.88 -19.81
C GLU A 121 -2.79 7.23 -19.09
N GLY A 122 -2.08 7.34 -17.97
CA GLY A 122 -1.98 8.58 -17.25
C GLY A 122 -3.22 8.94 -16.43
N THR A 123 -3.99 7.95 -16.00
CA THR A 123 -5.24 8.13 -15.25
C THR A 123 -4.96 8.34 -13.77
N LYS A 124 -5.79 9.16 -13.14
CA LYS A 124 -5.80 9.30 -11.67
C LYS A 124 -7.06 8.69 -11.09
N ILE A 125 -6.88 7.84 -10.08
CA ILE A 125 -7.99 7.30 -9.29
C ILE A 125 -7.82 7.82 -7.87
N THR A 126 -8.84 8.47 -7.35
CA THR A 126 -8.82 8.99 -5.99
C THR A 126 -10.03 8.47 -5.22
N LEU A 127 -9.77 7.74 -4.14
CA LEU A 127 -10.81 7.38 -3.17
C LEU A 127 -10.68 8.33 -1.98
N GLY A 128 -11.78 8.96 -1.61
CA GLY A 128 -11.78 9.90 -0.51
C GLY A 128 -11.52 9.24 0.84
N ALA A 129 -11.32 10.07 1.86
CA ALA A 129 -11.15 9.57 3.23
C ALA A 129 -12.46 9.02 3.78
N ASP A 130 -12.37 8.12 4.75
CA ASP A 130 -13.53 7.54 5.46
C ASP A 130 -14.54 6.87 4.52
N CYS A 131 -14.03 6.17 3.50
CA CYS A 131 -14.87 5.49 2.53
C CYS A 131 -14.83 3.98 2.76
N PRO A 132 -15.76 3.40 3.52
CA PRO A 132 -15.87 1.95 3.58
C PRO A 132 -16.49 1.43 2.28
N MET A 133 -15.82 0.45 1.67
CA MET A 133 -16.39 -0.23 0.50
C MET A 133 -17.32 -1.32 0.99
N PRO A 134 -18.55 -1.39 0.49
CA PRO A 134 -19.48 -2.41 0.95
C PRO A 134 -18.99 -3.82 0.59
N LEU A 135 -19.25 -4.74 1.49
CA LEU A 135 -19.09 -6.17 1.20
C LEU A 135 -20.21 -6.58 0.28
N ILE A 136 -19.85 -7.01 -0.88
CA ILE A 136 -20.85 -7.47 -1.84
C ILE A 136 -20.77 -8.98 -1.96
#